data_a005e2003f34af6146ce063437e93462
#
_entry.id   a005e2003f34af6146ce063437e93462
#
_cell.length_a   1.000
_cell.length_b   1.000
_cell.length_c   1.000
_cell.angle_alpha   90.00
_cell.angle_beta   90.00
_cell.angle_gamma   90.00
#
_symmetry.space_group_name_H-M   'P 1'
#
loop_
_entity.id
_entity.type
_entity.pdbx_description
1 polymer ?
#
loop_
_entity_poly.entity_id
_entity_poly.type
_entity_poly.pdbx_seq_one_letter_code
_entity_poly.pdbx_strand_id
1 'polypeptide(L)'
;MERYQKIHKHPVYQKMIENIEKAEENRVFCLHGTEHALDTARIAYIIALEERFDIKKDIIYAAALLHDIGRYSDKEHNVRSAEIVSELMPECGYTAEETAVVAEAVRMHRTDNGDGLAAIHYRADKLSRNCFHCKAVSDCYWADEKRNKNIVY
;
A
#
# COMPACT_ATOMS: atom_id res chain seq x y z
N MET A 1 12.99 -10.56 -14.52
CA MET A 1 12.05 -9.48 -14.20
C MET A 1 11.58 -9.68 -12.76
N GLU A 2 11.67 -8.66 -11.95
CA GLU A 2 11.21 -8.69 -10.55
C GLU A 2 9.73 -9.09 -10.49
N ARG A 3 9.34 -9.93 -9.52
CA ARG A 3 7.96 -10.48 -9.44
C ARG A 3 6.90 -9.41 -9.22
N TYR A 4 7.19 -8.33 -8.48
CA TYR A 4 6.26 -7.22 -8.34
C TYR A 4 5.94 -6.52 -9.66
N GLN A 5 6.82 -6.59 -10.66
CA GLN A 5 6.53 -6.14 -12.02
C GLN A 5 5.45 -7.00 -12.69
N LYS A 6 5.41 -8.31 -12.36
CA LYS A 6 4.34 -9.19 -12.86
C LYS A 6 3.01 -8.82 -12.20
N ILE A 7 3.00 -8.51 -10.89
CA ILE A 7 1.81 -7.99 -10.21
C ILE A 7 1.30 -6.74 -10.92
N HIS A 8 2.17 -5.74 -11.10
CA HIS A 8 1.79 -4.50 -11.76
C HIS A 8 1.23 -4.72 -13.18
N LYS A 9 1.79 -5.65 -13.94
CA LYS A 9 1.34 -5.96 -15.31
C LYS A 9 0.16 -6.93 -15.36
N HIS A 10 -0.26 -7.48 -14.24
CA HIS A 10 -1.33 -8.47 -14.22
C HIS A 10 -2.67 -7.83 -14.61
N PRO A 11 -3.45 -8.44 -15.54
CA PRO A 11 -4.71 -7.85 -16.02
C PRO A 11 -5.72 -7.53 -14.91
N VAL A 12 -5.80 -8.40 -13.89
CA VAL A 12 -6.68 -8.19 -12.72
C VAL A 12 -6.22 -6.94 -11.95
N TYR A 13 -4.93 -6.80 -11.67
CA TYR A 13 -4.38 -5.62 -11.00
C TYR A 13 -4.68 -4.34 -11.79
N GLN A 14 -4.39 -4.33 -13.08
CA GLN A 14 -4.62 -3.18 -13.96
C GLN A 14 -6.10 -2.76 -13.96
N LYS A 15 -7.00 -3.73 -14.05
CA LYS A 15 -8.44 -3.44 -14.02
C LYS A 15 -8.89 -2.87 -12.68
N MET A 16 -8.38 -3.38 -11.58
CA MET A 16 -8.76 -2.90 -10.25
C MET A 16 -8.22 -1.51 -9.97
N ILE A 17 -6.96 -1.22 -10.34
CA ILE A 17 -6.38 0.10 -10.15
C ILE A 17 -7.10 1.15 -11.02
N GLU A 18 -7.45 0.81 -12.27
CA GLU A 18 -8.26 1.67 -13.13
C GLU A 18 -9.62 2.01 -12.49
N ASN A 19 -10.27 1.04 -11.86
CA ASN A 19 -11.54 1.25 -11.16
C ASN A 19 -11.39 2.20 -9.96
N ILE A 20 -10.30 2.07 -9.20
CA ILE A 20 -9.98 2.96 -8.07
C ILE A 20 -9.75 4.39 -8.58
N GLU A 21 -8.90 4.56 -9.58
CA GLU A 21 -8.58 5.88 -10.16
C GLU A 21 -9.82 6.56 -10.73
N LYS A 22 -10.70 5.80 -11.39
CA LYS A 22 -11.97 6.31 -11.89
C LYS A 22 -12.93 6.70 -10.76
N ALA A 23 -13.03 5.89 -9.71
CA ALA A 23 -13.88 6.19 -8.56
C ALA A 23 -13.40 7.43 -7.80
N GLU A 24 -12.12 7.74 -7.87
CA GLU A 24 -11.49 8.87 -7.19
C GLU A 24 -11.28 10.11 -8.09
N GLU A 25 -11.76 10.09 -9.33
CA GLU A 25 -11.55 11.18 -10.31
C GLU A 25 -11.88 12.58 -9.76
N ASN A 26 -12.93 12.69 -8.94
CA ASN A 26 -13.35 13.96 -8.33
C ASN A 26 -13.00 14.06 -6.83
N ARG A 27 -12.17 13.15 -6.32
CA ARG A 27 -11.77 13.17 -4.93
C ARG A 27 -10.75 14.26 -4.67
N VAL A 28 -10.99 15.11 -3.66
CA VAL A 28 -10.10 16.23 -3.28
C VAL A 28 -9.07 15.85 -2.22
N PHE A 29 -9.29 14.74 -1.50
CA PHE A 29 -8.38 14.20 -0.49
C PHE A 29 -7.39 13.21 -1.09
N CYS A 30 -6.63 12.54 -0.22
CA CYS A 30 -5.62 11.56 -0.63
C CYS A 30 -6.17 10.51 -1.60
N LEU A 31 -5.47 10.29 -2.70
CA LEU A 31 -5.79 9.28 -3.70
C LEU A 31 -5.11 7.94 -3.37
N HIS A 32 -5.62 6.85 -3.92
CA HIS A 32 -5.18 5.48 -3.64
C HIS A 32 -4.79 4.71 -4.93
N GLY A 33 -4.46 5.47 -5.98
CA GLY A 33 -3.99 4.92 -7.25
C GLY A 33 -2.51 4.51 -7.23
N THR A 34 -1.97 4.32 -8.42
CA THR A 34 -0.61 3.84 -8.66
C THR A 34 0.47 4.70 -7.99
N GLU A 35 0.34 6.02 -8.00
CA GLU A 35 1.33 6.93 -7.39
C GLU A 35 1.46 6.68 -5.90
N HIS A 36 0.33 6.61 -5.17
CA HIS A 36 0.33 6.31 -3.74
C HIS A 36 0.97 4.94 -3.45
N ALA A 37 0.62 3.92 -4.22
CA ALA A 37 1.20 2.58 -4.04
C ALA A 37 2.71 2.59 -4.23
N LEU A 38 3.22 3.33 -5.22
CA LEU A 38 4.66 3.45 -5.46
C LEU A 38 5.38 4.26 -4.39
N ASP A 39 4.79 5.34 -3.90
CA ASP A 39 5.38 6.14 -2.83
C ASP A 39 5.43 5.33 -1.53
N THR A 40 4.37 4.61 -1.21
CA THR A 40 4.35 3.66 -0.08
C THR A 40 5.47 2.60 -0.24
N ALA A 41 5.64 2.02 -1.43
CA ALA A 41 6.68 1.03 -1.70
C ALA A 41 8.10 1.58 -1.51
N ARG A 42 8.37 2.78 -2.04
CA ARG A 42 9.68 3.46 -1.94
C ARG A 42 10.01 3.80 -0.49
N ILE A 43 9.08 4.39 0.23
CA ILE A 43 9.25 4.76 1.65
C ILE A 43 9.44 3.50 2.50
N ALA A 44 8.62 2.47 2.31
CA ALA A 44 8.77 1.20 3.02
C ALA A 44 10.14 0.56 2.79
N TYR A 45 10.65 0.62 1.57
CA TYR A 45 11.97 0.10 1.25
C TYR A 45 13.09 0.93 1.88
N ILE A 46 12.97 2.26 1.90
CA ILE A 46 13.93 3.14 2.58
C ILE A 46 13.94 2.83 4.09
N ILE A 47 12.79 2.74 4.74
CA ILE A 47 12.67 2.39 6.16
C ILE A 47 13.34 1.03 6.43
N ALA A 48 13.07 0.03 5.59
CA ALA A 48 13.66 -1.29 5.75
C ALA A 48 15.20 -1.26 5.68
N LEU A 49 15.77 -0.46 4.77
CA LEU A 49 17.21 -0.29 4.65
C LEU A 49 17.81 0.46 5.85
N GLU A 50 17.21 1.56 6.27
CA GLU A 50 17.69 2.37 7.39
C GLU A 50 17.65 1.61 8.72
N GLU A 51 16.59 0.86 8.96
CA GLU A 51 16.39 0.09 10.19
C GLU A 51 16.95 -1.34 10.10
N ARG A 52 17.58 -1.70 8.98
CA ARG A 52 18.22 -2.99 8.73
C ARG A 52 17.29 -4.20 8.88
N PHE A 53 16.06 -4.05 8.43
CA PHE A 53 15.14 -5.17 8.31
C PHE A 53 15.56 -6.10 7.16
N ASP A 54 15.64 -7.40 7.43
CA ASP A 54 15.92 -8.42 6.42
C ASP A 54 14.64 -8.82 5.67
N ILE A 55 14.11 -7.87 4.88
CA ILE A 55 12.93 -8.09 4.05
C ILE A 55 13.29 -7.76 2.59
N LYS A 56 13.04 -8.71 1.70
CA LYS A 56 13.32 -8.53 0.28
C LYS A 56 12.49 -7.38 -0.31
N LYS A 57 13.13 -6.53 -1.12
CA LYS A 57 12.49 -5.45 -1.88
C LYS A 57 11.22 -5.93 -2.59
N ASP A 58 11.29 -7.10 -3.21
CA ASP A 58 10.21 -7.71 -3.98
C ASP A 58 8.93 -7.94 -3.13
N ILE A 59 9.10 -8.31 -1.85
CA ILE A 59 8.00 -8.51 -0.89
C ILE A 59 7.43 -7.16 -0.44
N ILE A 60 8.27 -6.17 -0.18
CA ILE A 60 7.85 -4.82 0.21
C ILE A 60 7.01 -4.18 -0.90
N TYR A 61 7.47 -4.28 -2.15
CA TYR A 61 6.75 -3.73 -3.29
C TYR A 61 5.43 -4.47 -3.56
N ALA A 62 5.40 -5.79 -3.38
CA ALA A 62 4.15 -6.56 -3.50
C ALA A 62 3.11 -6.09 -2.48
N ALA A 63 3.49 -5.92 -1.22
CA ALA A 63 2.60 -5.41 -0.18
C ALA A 63 2.06 -4.02 -0.53
N ALA A 64 2.93 -3.11 -0.94
CA ALA A 64 2.54 -1.74 -1.27
C ALA A 64 1.63 -1.65 -2.50
N LEU A 65 1.88 -2.43 -3.55
CA LEU A 65 1.02 -2.45 -4.73
C LEU A 65 -0.39 -2.98 -4.42
N LEU A 66 -0.50 -3.91 -3.46
CA LEU A 66 -1.74 -4.64 -3.21
C LEU A 66 -2.54 -4.15 -1.99
N HIS A 67 -2.01 -3.25 -1.14
CA HIS A 67 -2.65 -2.93 0.13
C HIS A 67 -4.04 -2.29 -0.01
N ASP A 68 -4.22 -1.44 -0.99
CA ASP A 68 -5.47 -0.71 -1.24
C ASP A 68 -6.28 -1.25 -2.43
N ILE A 69 -5.82 -2.34 -3.06
CA ILE A 69 -6.40 -2.84 -4.32
C ILE A 69 -7.86 -3.30 -4.16
N GLY A 70 -8.29 -3.62 -2.95
CA GLY A 70 -9.66 -4.01 -2.62
C GLY A 70 -10.62 -2.84 -2.34
N ARG A 71 -10.21 -1.59 -2.55
CA ARG A 71 -11.08 -0.43 -2.37
C ARG A 71 -12.29 -0.46 -3.31
N TYR A 72 -13.38 0.15 -2.85
CA TYR A 72 -14.65 0.25 -3.58
C TYR A 72 -15.30 -1.12 -3.85
N SER A 73 -15.00 -2.12 -3.04
CA SER A 73 -15.72 -3.39 -2.97
C SER A 73 -16.85 -3.32 -1.93
N ASP A 74 -17.63 -4.37 -1.84
CA ASP A 74 -18.69 -4.57 -0.82
C ASP A 74 -18.13 -4.98 0.56
N LYS A 75 -16.82 -5.21 0.66
CA LYS A 75 -16.10 -5.57 1.89
C LYS A 75 -15.21 -4.44 2.38
N GLU A 76 -14.74 -4.53 3.62
CA GLU A 76 -13.64 -3.69 4.09
C GLU A 76 -12.40 -3.87 3.20
N HIS A 77 -11.81 -2.77 2.74
CA HIS A 77 -10.79 -2.83 1.69
C HIS A 77 -9.53 -3.61 2.09
N ASN A 78 -9.11 -3.55 3.36
CA ASN A 78 -7.97 -4.33 3.85
C ASN A 78 -8.23 -5.84 3.81
N VAL A 79 -9.46 -6.27 4.11
CA VAL A 79 -9.88 -7.68 4.00
C VAL A 79 -9.91 -8.11 2.54
N ARG A 80 -10.56 -7.33 1.68
CA ARG A 80 -10.63 -7.65 0.25
C ARG A 80 -9.26 -7.62 -0.41
N SER A 81 -8.41 -6.66 -0.06
CA SER A 81 -7.03 -6.61 -0.55
C SER A 81 -6.25 -7.86 -0.18
N ALA A 82 -6.38 -8.35 1.07
CA ALA A 82 -5.69 -9.57 1.50
C ALA A 82 -6.20 -10.83 0.78
N GLU A 83 -7.48 -10.90 0.44
CA GLU A 83 -8.03 -11.98 -0.41
C GLU A 83 -7.38 -11.94 -1.80
N ILE A 84 -7.30 -10.74 -2.42
CA ILE A 84 -6.68 -10.56 -3.73
C ILE A 84 -5.19 -10.91 -3.70
N VAL A 85 -4.47 -10.58 -2.64
CA VAL A 85 -3.08 -11.02 -2.42
C VAL A 85 -2.98 -12.54 -2.55
N SER A 86 -3.87 -13.26 -1.85
CA SER A 86 -3.87 -14.72 -1.83
C SER A 86 -4.22 -15.35 -3.19
N GLU A 87 -5.00 -14.66 -4.00
CA GLU A 87 -5.37 -15.09 -5.35
C GLU A 87 -4.26 -14.79 -6.37
N LEU A 88 -3.71 -13.57 -6.35
CA LEU A 88 -2.87 -13.03 -7.42
C LEU A 88 -1.37 -13.34 -7.26
N MET A 89 -0.85 -13.31 -6.05
CA MET A 89 0.60 -13.48 -5.83
C MET A 89 1.14 -14.84 -6.30
N PRO A 90 0.43 -15.97 -6.07
CA PRO A 90 0.87 -17.27 -6.60
C PRO A 90 1.02 -17.28 -8.12
N GLU A 91 0.12 -16.63 -8.85
CA GLU A 91 0.19 -16.50 -10.32
C GLU A 91 1.41 -15.69 -10.77
N CYS A 92 1.90 -14.80 -9.91
CA CYS A 92 3.12 -13.99 -10.15
C CYS A 92 4.41 -14.71 -9.74
N GLY A 93 4.33 -15.92 -9.17
CA GLY A 93 5.48 -16.75 -8.78
C GLY A 93 5.97 -16.54 -7.35
N TYR A 94 5.13 -16.08 -6.46
CA TYR A 94 5.41 -16.03 -5.02
C TYR A 94 5.08 -17.35 -4.35
N THR A 95 5.82 -17.71 -3.31
CA THR A 95 5.54 -18.91 -2.52
C THR A 95 4.33 -18.71 -1.60
N ALA A 96 3.81 -19.79 -1.03
CA ALA A 96 2.70 -19.73 -0.08
C ALA A 96 3.09 -18.92 1.18
N GLU A 97 4.32 -19.07 1.66
CA GLU A 97 4.84 -18.35 2.81
C GLU A 97 4.97 -16.85 2.53
N GLU A 98 5.54 -16.48 1.38
CA GLU A 98 5.64 -15.08 0.95
C GLU A 98 4.26 -14.44 0.79
N THR A 99 3.32 -15.17 0.21
CA THR A 99 1.93 -14.72 0.04
C THR A 99 1.25 -14.50 1.39
N ALA A 100 1.42 -15.41 2.34
CA ALA A 100 0.85 -15.29 3.68
C ALA A 100 1.38 -14.06 4.43
N VAL A 101 2.68 -13.81 4.36
CA VAL A 101 3.32 -12.63 4.99
C VAL A 101 2.76 -11.33 4.40
N VAL A 102 2.62 -11.25 3.08
CA VAL A 102 2.06 -10.06 2.41
C VAL A 102 0.58 -9.92 2.72
N ALA A 103 -0.20 -10.99 2.69
CA ALA A 103 -1.63 -10.96 3.01
C ALA A 103 -1.89 -10.45 4.43
N GLU A 104 -1.06 -10.86 5.40
CA GLU A 104 -1.16 -10.38 6.78
C GLU A 104 -0.80 -8.90 6.90
N ALA A 105 0.31 -8.47 6.29
CA ALA A 105 0.70 -7.06 6.28
C ALA A 105 -0.40 -6.17 5.66
N VAL A 106 -0.99 -6.61 4.55
CA VAL A 106 -2.09 -5.92 3.88
C VAL A 106 -3.34 -5.89 4.75
N ARG A 107 -3.69 -6.99 5.42
CA ARG A 107 -4.83 -7.03 6.35
C ARG A 107 -4.66 -6.05 7.50
N MET A 108 -3.45 -5.89 8.01
CA MET A 108 -3.12 -5.07 9.16
C MET A 108 -2.81 -3.60 8.84
N HIS A 109 -2.77 -3.18 7.57
CA HIS A 109 -2.29 -1.84 7.20
C HIS A 109 -3.09 -0.67 7.78
N ARG A 110 -4.25 -0.93 8.39
CA ARG A 110 -5.08 0.07 9.10
C ARG A 110 -4.75 0.20 10.59
N THR A 111 -3.87 -0.64 11.11
CA THR A 111 -3.52 -0.69 12.53
C THR A 111 -2.01 -0.64 12.72
N ASP A 112 -1.56 -0.13 13.85
CA ASP A 112 -0.15 -0.04 14.23
C ASP A 112 0.33 -1.22 15.09
N ASN A 113 -0.49 -2.27 15.19
CA ASN A 113 -0.22 -3.43 16.06
C ASN A 113 0.63 -4.52 15.40
N GLY A 114 1.05 -4.31 14.15
CA GLY A 114 1.88 -5.28 13.41
C GLY A 114 3.35 -5.19 13.75
N ASP A 115 4.10 -6.21 13.35
CA ASP A 115 5.56 -6.25 13.38
C ASP A 115 6.13 -6.49 11.96
N GLY A 116 7.45 -6.46 11.83
CA GLY A 116 8.13 -6.74 10.57
C GLY A 116 7.56 -5.94 9.39
N LEU A 117 7.14 -6.65 8.33
CA LEU A 117 6.58 -6.05 7.13
C LEU A 117 5.32 -5.22 7.42
N ALA A 118 4.44 -5.70 8.30
CA ALA A 118 3.19 -5.00 8.64
C ALA A 118 3.47 -3.64 9.29
N ALA A 119 4.43 -3.57 10.23
CA ALA A 119 4.82 -2.33 10.89
C ALA A 119 5.44 -1.33 9.92
N ILE A 120 6.35 -1.78 9.06
CA ILE A 120 7.01 -0.95 8.05
C ILE A 120 5.97 -0.41 7.05
N HIS A 121 5.11 -1.29 6.59
CA HIS A 121 4.08 -0.92 5.60
C HIS A 121 3.09 0.09 6.17
N TYR A 122 2.59 -0.11 7.39
CA TYR A 122 1.71 0.85 8.05
C TYR A 122 2.33 2.25 8.14
N ARG A 123 3.59 2.33 8.59
CA ARG A 123 4.33 3.60 8.68
C ARG A 123 4.49 4.25 7.30
N ALA A 124 4.91 3.48 6.31
CA ALA A 124 5.14 3.97 4.95
C ALA A 124 3.87 4.50 4.30
N ASP A 125 2.74 3.80 4.44
CA ASP A 125 1.44 4.24 3.95
C ASP A 125 1.08 5.62 4.54
N LYS A 126 1.27 5.83 5.85
CA LYS A 126 0.99 7.12 6.48
C LYS A 126 1.98 8.21 6.06
N LEU A 127 3.27 7.89 5.99
CA LEU A 127 4.32 8.84 5.60
C LEU A 127 4.30 9.21 4.11
N SER A 128 3.67 8.42 3.27
CA SER A 128 3.49 8.72 1.84
C SER A 128 2.59 9.94 1.57
N ARG A 129 1.83 10.39 2.59
CA ARG A 129 0.91 11.52 2.45
C ARG A 129 1.63 12.86 2.60
N ASN A 130 1.62 13.66 1.55
CA ASN A 130 2.28 14.97 1.50
C ASN A 130 1.39 16.07 2.09
N CYS A 131 0.95 15.90 3.35
CA CYS A 131 0.03 16.84 4.01
C CYS A 131 0.58 18.27 4.09
N PHE A 132 1.90 18.41 4.22
CA PHE A 132 2.62 19.71 4.23
C PHE A 132 2.45 20.51 2.93
N HIS A 133 2.03 19.88 1.84
CA HIS A 133 1.80 20.52 0.53
C HIS A 133 0.36 20.29 0.01
N CYS A 134 -0.53 19.77 0.84
CA CYS A 134 -1.89 19.43 0.43
C CYS A 134 -2.79 20.66 0.38
N LYS A 135 -3.41 20.91 -0.77
CA LYS A 135 -4.34 22.04 -0.95
C LYS A 135 -5.65 21.87 -0.17
N ALA A 136 -6.01 20.64 0.19
CA ALA A 136 -7.22 20.30 0.94
C ALA A 136 -6.96 20.13 2.45
N VAL A 137 -5.81 20.53 2.97
CA VAL A 137 -5.42 20.28 4.36
C VAL A 137 -6.37 20.92 5.37
N SER A 138 -6.96 22.07 5.06
CA SER A 138 -7.92 22.76 5.92
C SER A 138 -9.22 21.99 6.11
N ASP A 139 -9.63 21.24 5.10
CA ASP A 139 -10.89 20.48 5.09
C ASP A 139 -10.69 18.99 5.41
N CYS A 140 -9.42 18.59 5.66
CA CYS A 140 -9.07 17.21 5.91
C CYS A 140 -9.59 16.72 7.28
N TYR A 141 -10.23 15.56 7.30
CA TYR A 141 -10.76 14.93 8.50
C TYR A 141 -9.70 14.26 9.39
N TRP A 142 -8.44 14.13 8.92
CA TRP A 142 -7.36 13.63 9.76
C TRP A 142 -7.07 14.61 10.89
N ALA A 143 -6.90 14.08 12.09
CA ALA A 143 -6.45 14.85 13.22
C ALA A 143 -5.06 15.46 12.96
N ASP A 144 -4.80 16.62 13.51
CA ASP A 144 -3.60 17.42 13.22
C ASP A 144 -2.30 16.65 13.52
N GLU A 145 -2.29 15.84 14.56
CA GLU A 145 -1.17 14.98 14.93
C GLU A 145 -0.90 13.82 13.96
N LYS A 146 -1.87 13.46 13.10
CA LYS A 146 -1.71 12.44 12.07
C LYS A 146 -1.22 12.99 10.74
N ARG A 147 -1.23 14.30 10.57
CA ARG A 147 -0.81 14.97 9.33
C ARG A 147 0.71 15.10 9.29
N ASN A 148 1.29 14.79 8.14
CA ASN A 148 2.71 15.00 7.91
C ASN A 148 2.98 16.49 7.68
N LYS A 149 3.53 17.18 8.69
CA LYS A 149 3.81 18.63 8.64
C LYS A 149 5.12 18.95 7.94
N ASN A 150 6.00 17.96 7.79
CA ASN A 150 7.34 18.12 7.21
C ASN A 150 7.65 16.96 6.27
N ILE A 151 8.61 17.17 5.38
CA ILE A 151 9.19 16.11 4.56
C ILE A 151 10.01 15.19 5.46
N VAL A 152 9.73 13.89 5.40
CA VAL A 152 10.50 12.85 6.10
C VAL A 152 11.22 11.97 5.08
N TYR A 153 10.55 11.60 3.98
CA TYR A 153 11.09 10.80 2.89
C TYR A 153 10.80 11.43 1.53
#